data_afc46a2d85b7eaeecec98bfce987885b
#
_entry.id   afc46a2d85b7eaeecec98bfce987885b
#
_cell.length_a   1.000
_cell.length_b   1.000
_cell.length_c   1.000
_cell.angle_alpha   90.00
_cell.angle_beta   90.00
_cell.angle_gamma   90.00
#
_symmetry.space_group_name_H-M   'P 1'
#
loop_
_entity.id
_entity.type
_entity.pdbx_description
1 polymer ?
#
loop_
_entity_poly.entity_id
_entity_poly.type
_entity_poly.pdbx_seq_one_letter_code
_entity_poly.pdbx_strand_id
1 'polypeptide(L)'
;MTKALVSLLAGITFALAGCASNSTALSNSAAPSISQTQICVAASEQDIAALFDRWNQSLQTGDPHKVAANYAEKSVLLATVSNKPRFTPAEKEDYFHHFLENKPAGKIDSRTIEIGCNTAFDAGLYTFTFAKTGAIVKARYTYTYKWNNGQWLISSHHSSAMPEKL
;
A
#
# COMPACT_ATOMS: atom_id res chain seq x y z
N MET A 1 40.19 -17.26 53.30
CA MET A 1 40.89 -16.13 53.93
C MET A 1 39.97 -14.94 53.88
N THR A 2 39.07 -14.86 54.79
CA THR A 2 38.98 -14.07 56.04
C THR A 2 39.41 -12.62 55.95
N LYS A 3 38.48 -11.70 56.14
CA LYS A 3 38.40 -10.56 57.07
C LYS A 3 37.28 -9.64 56.58
N ALA A 4 36.15 -9.53 57.22
CA ALA A 4 35.81 -9.00 58.57
C ALA A 4 35.68 -7.47 58.60
N LEU A 5 34.42 -7.05 58.80
CA LEU A 5 33.87 -5.98 59.62
C LEU A 5 34.51 -4.56 59.61
N VAL A 6 33.63 -3.56 59.51
CA VAL A 6 33.32 -2.65 60.63
C VAL A 6 32.06 -1.81 60.32
N SER A 7 31.12 -1.89 61.28
CA SER A 7 29.91 -1.02 61.38
C SER A 7 30.28 0.40 61.80
N LEU A 8 29.59 1.41 61.31
CA LEU A 8 29.44 2.69 61.99
C LEU A 8 28.01 3.19 61.81
N LEU A 9 27.25 3.20 62.88
CA LEU A 9 25.97 3.91 63.03
C LEU A 9 26.28 5.40 63.22
N ALA A 10 25.66 6.25 62.39
CA ALA A 10 25.50 7.66 62.71
C ALA A 10 24.04 8.02 62.48
N GLY A 11 23.33 8.29 63.53
CA GLY A 11 21.96 8.81 63.53
C GLY A 11 21.94 10.27 63.07
N ILE A 12 21.05 10.56 62.15
CA ILE A 12 20.71 11.93 61.77
C ILE A 12 19.18 12.07 61.86
N THR A 13 18.79 12.87 62.85
CA THR A 13 17.41 13.37 63.01
C THR A 13 17.08 14.33 61.91
N PHE A 14 16.09 14.00 61.06
CA PHE A 14 15.57 14.90 60.07
C PHE A 14 14.27 15.56 60.60
N ALA A 15 14.33 16.90 60.65
CA ALA A 15 13.18 17.77 60.95
C ALA A 15 12.22 17.74 59.73
N LEU A 16 10.92 17.52 60.01
CA LEU A 16 9.83 17.66 59.07
C LEU A 16 9.58 19.14 58.75
N ALA A 17 10.06 19.59 57.59
CA ALA A 17 9.61 20.83 56.98
C ALA A 17 8.47 20.50 56.01
N GLY A 18 7.24 20.91 56.37
CA GLY A 18 6.07 20.77 55.51
C GLY A 18 6.20 21.70 54.29
N CYS A 19 6.35 21.10 53.09
CA CYS A 19 6.15 21.83 51.84
C CYS A 19 4.69 21.74 51.44
N ALA A 20 3.99 22.86 51.52
CA ALA A 20 2.65 23.02 50.89
C ALA A 20 2.80 22.93 49.40
N SER A 21 2.33 21.80 48.80
CA SER A 21 2.30 21.61 47.35
C SER A 21 1.14 22.41 46.77
N ASN A 22 1.44 23.56 46.17
CA ASN A 22 0.49 24.25 45.29
C ASN A 22 0.30 23.39 44.03
N SER A 23 -0.79 22.64 44.02
CA SER A 23 -1.23 21.93 42.82
C SER A 23 -1.84 22.96 41.85
N THR A 24 -1.04 23.55 41.00
CA THR A 24 -1.53 24.20 39.78
C THR A 24 -2.16 23.14 38.90
N ALA A 25 -3.47 23.08 38.86
CA ALA A 25 -4.22 22.28 37.86
C ALA A 25 -3.87 22.83 36.48
N LEU A 26 -3.02 22.09 35.75
CA LEU A 26 -2.83 22.28 34.32
C LEU A 26 -4.19 21.94 33.65
N SER A 27 -4.95 22.98 33.32
CA SER A 27 -6.09 22.86 32.44
C SER A 27 -5.60 22.35 31.11
N ASN A 28 -5.78 21.04 30.91
CA ASN A 28 -5.51 20.40 29.61
C ASN A 28 -6.60 20.86 28.66
N SER A 29 -6.40 22.03 28.04
CA SER A 29 -7.25 22.55 26.99
C SER A 29 -7.01 21.67 25.77
N ALA A 30 -7.78 20.58 25.65
CA ALA A 30 -7.81 19.80 24.44
C ALA A 30 -8.29 20.73 23.32
N ALA A 31 -7.37 21.10 22.42
CA ALA A 31 -7.74 21.81 21.20
C ALA A 31 -8.83 20.99 20.48
N PRO A 32 -9.91 21.63 19.99
CA PRO A 32 -10.92 20.93 19.25
C PRO A 32 -10.25 20.29 18.01
N SER A 33 -10.23 18.96 17.96
CA SER A 33 -9.84 18.23 16.76
C SER A 33 -10.90 18.57 15.70
N ILE A 34 -10.56 19.43 14.76
CA ILE A 34 -11.39 19.68 13.58
C ILE A 34 -11.37 18.35 12.83
N SER A 35 -12.45 17.57 12.97
CA SER A 35 -12.69 16.41 12.12
C SER A 35 -12.89 16.95 10.71
N GLN A 36 -11.84 16.87 9.90
CA GLN A 36 -11.97 17.20 8.47
C GLN A 36 -12.92 16.15 7.88
N THR A 37 -14.11 16.58 7.52
CA THR A 37 -15.07 15.73 6.81
C THR A 37 -14.43 15.38 5.46
N GLN A 38 -13.97 14.13 5.32
CA GLN A 38 -13.40 13.66 4.06
C GLN A 38 -14.50 13.61 3.02
N ILE A 39 -14.35 14.39 1.94
CA ILE A 39 -15.26 14.35 0.80
C ILE A 39 -14.92 13.11 -0.03
N CYS A 40 -15.90 12.22 -0.18
CA CYS A 40 -15.75 11.02 -1.00
C CYS A 40 -16.12 11.35 -2.45
N VAL A 41 -15.28 10.93 -3.38
CA VAL A 41 -15.57 11.01 -4.81
C VAL A 41 -16.56 9.89 -5.17
N ALA A 42 -17.64 10.26 -5.85
CA ALA A 42 -18.57 9.27 -6.39
C ALA A 42 -17.90 8.48 -7.52
N ALA A 43 -18.02 7.15 -7.47
CA ALA A 43 -17.57 6.25 -8.52
C ALA A 43 -18.53 5.06 -8.59
N SER A 44 -18.74 4.52 -9.79
CA SER A 44 -19.46 3.28 -10.03
C SER A 44 -18.47 2.10 -10.18
N GLU A 45 -18.98 0.87 -10.09
CA GLU A 45 -18.17 -0.31 -10.41
C GLU A 45 -17.61 -0.25 -11.84
N GLN A 46 -18.37 0.33 -12.78
CA GLN A 46 -17.94 0.49 -14.17
C GLN A 46 -16.74 1.45 -14.27
N ASP A 47 -16.72 2.54 -13.49
CA ASP A 47 -15.58 3.47 -13.45
C ASP A 47 -14.33 2.76 -12.93
N ILE A 48 -14.46 1.94 -11.89
CA ILE A 48 -13.33 1.18 -11.35
C ILE A 48 -12.89 0.07 -12.31
N ALA A 49 -13.83 -0.62 -12.96
CA ALA A 49 -13.52 -1.64 -13.97
C ALA A 49 -12.70 -1.07 -15.14
N ALA A 50 -13.04 0.15 -15.59
CA ALA A 50 -12.33 0.84 -16.68
C ALA A 50 -10.86 1.17 -16.36
N LEU A 51 -10.47 1.15 -15.07
CA LEU A 51 -9.07 1.38 -14.67
C LEU A 51 -8.15 0.24 -15.11
N PHE A 52 -8.64 -0.99 -15.09
CA PHE A 52 -7.92 -2.11 -15.68
C PHE A 52 -7.76 -1.95 -17.20
N ASP A 53 -8.81 -1.53 -17.90
CA ASP A 53 -8.76 -1.32 -19.35
C ASP A 53 -7.75 -0.24 -19.72
N ARG A 54 -7.72 0.87 -18.97
CA ARG A 54 -6.71 1.94 -19.12
C ARG A 54 -5.29 1.41 -18.93
N TRP A 55 -5.06 0.63 -17.86
CA TRP A 55 -3.77 0.01 -17.60
C TRP A 55 -3.39 -0.98 -18.71
N ASN A 56 -4.30 -1.85 -19.13
CA ASN A 56 -4.08 -2.82 -20.20
C ASN A 56 -3.80 -2.17 -21.57
N GLN A 57 -4.49 -1.07 -21.88
CA GLN A 57 -4.21 -0.26 -23.07
C GLN A 57 -2.80 0.34 -23.03
N SER A 58 -2.32 0.75 -21.86
CA SER A 58 -0.96 1.27 -21.72
C SER A 58 0.11 0.22 -22.04
N LEU A 59 -0.15 -1.09 -21.82
CA LEU A 59 0.75 -2.17 -22.23
C LEU A 59 0.96 -2.19 -23.75
N GLN A 60 -0.09 -1.88 -24.53
CA GLN A 60 -0.04 -1.90 -25.99
C GLN A 60 0.83 -0.79 -26.58
N THR A 61 1.17 0.22 -25.80
CA THR A 61 2.08 1.29 -26.24
C THR A 61 3.53 0.85 -26.32
N GLY A 62 3.92 -0.22 -25.63
CA GLY A 62 5.31 -0.65 -25.49
C GLY A 62 6.16 0.29 -24.64
N ASP A 63 5.56 1.28 -23.98
CA ASP A 63 6.23 2.32 -23.20
C ASP A 63 6.06 2.02 -21.69
N PRO A 64 7.11 1.60 -20.97
CA PRO A 64 7.04 1.27 -19.55
C PRO A 64 6.66 2.47 -18.68
N HIS A 65 7.01 3.69 -19.08
CA HIS A 65 6.63 4.91 -18.38
C HIS A 65 5.10 5.11 -18.39
N LYS A 66 4.44 4.87 -19.54
CA LYS A 66 2.97 4.96 -19.64
C LYS A 66 2.26 3.91 -18.78
N VAL A 67 2.85 2.73 -18.63
CA VAL A 67 2.29 1.71 -17.73
C VAL A 67 2.48 2.13 -16.27
N ALA A 68 3.67 2.57 -15.89
CA ALA A 68 3.98 3.01 -14.54
C ALA A 68 3.14 4.25 -14.13
N ALA A 69 2.75 5.12 -15.06
CA ALA A 69 1.91 6.29 -14.81
C ALA A 69 0.50 5.95 -14.28
N ASN A 70 0.04 4.68 -14.40
CA ASN A 70 -1.21 4.23 -13.77
C ASN A 70 -1.09 4.01 -12.25
N TYR A 71 0.11 4.02 -11.70
CA TYR A 71 0.41 3.77 -10.30
C TYR A 71 0.60 5.07 -9.53
N ALA A 72 0.11 5.10 -8.30
CA ALA A 72 0.44 6.19 -7.38
C ALA A 72 1.94 6.17 -7.05
N GLU A 73 2.52 7.31 -6.75
CA GLU A 73 3.94 7.44 -6.37
C GLU A 73 4.29 6.47 -5.23
N LYS A 74 3.47 6.49 -4.16
CA LYS A 74 3.55 5.53 -3.06
C LYS A 74 2.62 4.35 -3.32
N SER A 75 3.10 3.36 -4.06
CA SER A 75 2.36 2.15 -4.42
C SER A 75 3.27 0.95 -4.48
N VAL A 76 2.70 -0.25 -4.42
CA VAL A 76 3.45 -1.50 -4.52
C VAL A 76 2.96 -2.36 -5.70
N LEU A 77 3.91 -2.93 -6.44
CA LEU A 77 3.66 -3.98 -7.41
C LEU A 77 4.32 -5.28 -6.93
N LEU A 78 3.50 -6.31 -6.74
CA LEU A 78 3.90 -7.69 -6.43
C LEU A 78 3.59 -8.56 -7.65
N ALA A 79 4.57 -8.72 -8.52
CA ALA A 79 4.40 -9.39 -9.82
C ALA A 79 4.45 -10.93 -9.68
N THR A 80 3.70 -11.64 -10.54
CA THR A 80 3.49 -13.09 -10.50
C THR A 80 4.78 -13.91 -10.44
N VAL A 81 5.78 -13.52 -11.22
CA VAL A 81 7.03 -14.30 -11.40
C VAL A 81 8.26 -13.52 -10.92
N SER A 82 8.09 -12.62 -9.97
CA SER A 82 9.18 -11.84 -9.41
C SER A 82 9.14 -11.85 -7.89
N ASN A 83 10.24 -12.25 -7.26
CA ASN A 83 10.38 -12.20 -5.80
C ASN A 83 10.62 -10.78 -5.27
N LYS A 84 10.97 -9.85 -6.16
CA LYS A 84 11.24 -8.46 -5.77
C LYS A 84 9.97 -7.61 -5.84
N PRO A 85 9.46 -7.04 -4.73
CA PRO A 85 8.45 -5.99 -4.77
C PRO A 85 8.99 -4.72 -5.47
N ARG A 86 8.12 -3.98 -6.14
CA ARG A 86 8.46 -2.71 -6.80
C ARG A 86 7.72 -1.57 -6.10
N PHE A 87 8.43 -0.70 -5.42
CA PHE A 87 7.85 0.39 -4.63
C PHE A 87 7.93 1.74 -5.35
N THR A 88 9.02 2.01 -6.05
CA THR A 88 9.23 3.29 -6.72
C THR A 88 8.73 3.28 -8.16
N PRO A 89 8.45 4.46 -8.77
CA PRO A 89 8.15 4.56 -10.20
C PRO A 89 9.24 3.92 -11.08
N ALA A 90 10.52 4.22 -10.80
CA ALA A 90 11.65 3.69 -11.55
C ALA A 90 11.74 2.15 -11.49
N GLU A 91 11.47 1.54 -10.33
CA GLU A 91 11.44 0.08 -10.21
C GLU A 91 10.28 -0.55 -10.99
N LYS A 92 9.15 0.14 -11.11
CA LYS A 92 8.00 -0.31 -11.92
C LYS A 92 8.32 -0.19 -13.41
N GLU A 93 8.92 0.92 -13.83
CA GLU A 93 9.36 1.12 -15.21
C GLU A 93 10.37 0.04 -15.63
N ASP A 94 11.37 -0.25 -14.78
CA ASP A 94 12.34 -1.34 -15.01
C ASP A 94 11.63 -2.70 -15.19
N TYR A 95 10.68 -3.02 -14.30
CA TYR A 95 9.89 -4.24 -14.44
C TYR A 95 9.09 -4.28 -15.74
N PHE A 96 8.39 -3.19 -16.07
CA PHE A 96 7.58 -3.13 -17.29
C PHE A 96 8.42 -3.09 -18.55
N HIS A 97 9.64 -2.55 -18.53
CA HIS A 97 10.55 -2.64 -19.66
C HIS A 97 10.70 -4.10 -20.12
N HIS A 98 11.00 -5.01 -19.21
CA HIS A 98 11.13 -6.43 -19.53
C HIS A 98 9.79 -7.12 -19.81
N PHE A 99 8.74 -6.77 -19.09
CA PHE A 99 7.42 -7.38 -19.27
C PHE A 99 6.84 -7.10 -20.66
N LEU A 100 7.02 -5.88 -21.17
CA LEU A 100 6.52 -5.43 -22.47
C LEU A 100 7.25 -6.06 -23.66
N GLU A 101 8.46 -6.60 -23.49
CA GLU A 101 9.21 -7.30 -24.55
C GLU A 101 8.41 -8.47 -25.14
N ASN A 102 7.53 -9.09 -24.35
CA ASN A 102 6.72 -10.23 -24.75
C ASN A 102 5.36 -9.83 -25.35
N LYS A 103 5.08 -8.52 -25.49
CA LYS A 103 3.82 -7.97 -26.01
C LYS A 103 2.60 -8.54 -25.28
N PRO A 104 2.45 -8.26 -23.98
CA PRO A 104 1.36 -8.78 -23.16
C PRO A 104 0.03 -8.08 -23.47
N ALA A 105 -1.07 -8.84 -23.44
CA ALA A 105 -2.44 -8.34 -23.42
C ALA A 105 -3.23 -9.09 -22.36
N GLY A 106 -3.87 -8.38 -21.46
CA GLY A 106 -4.66 -8.92 -20.36
C GLY A 106 -6.16 -8.95 -20.71
N LYS A 107 -6.86 -9.95 -20.18
CA LYS A 107 -8.32 -10.06 -20.22
C LYS A 107 -8.80 -10.46 -18.83
N ILE A 108 -9.78 -9.75 -18.29
CA ILE A 108 -10.47 -10.15 -17.07
C ILE A 108 -11.39 -11.34 -17.36
N ASP A 109 -11.26 -12.39 -16.58
CA ASP A 109 -12.11 -13.58 -16.65
C ASP A 109 -13.22 -13.55 -15.59
N SER A 110 -12.91 -13.05 -14.39
CA SER A 110 -13.86 -12.77 -13.32
C SER A 110 -13.36 -11.63 -12.43
N ARG A 111 -14.29 -10.90 -11.81
CA ARG A 111 -13.95 -9.80 -10.88
C ARG A 111 -14.97 -9.63 -9.77
N THR A 112 -14.47 -9.06 -8.69
CA THR A 112 -15.26 -8.49 -7.59
C THR A 112 -14.70 -7.08 -7.31
N ILE A 113 -15.58 -6.09 -7.28
CA ILE A 113 -15.23 -4.70 -7.01
C ILE A 113 -15.91 -4.26 -5.72
N GLU A 114 -15.17 -3.56 -4.84
CA GLU A 114 -15.73 -2.83 -3.71
C GLU A 114 -15.22 -1.40 -3.73
N ILE A 115 -16.10 -0.45 -3.41
CA ILE A 115 -15.82 0.99 -3.45
C ILE A 115 -16.04 1.57 -2.07
N GLY A 116 -15.00 2.19 -1.52
CA GLY A 116 -15.02 2.97 -0.28
C GLY A 116 -14.84 4.47 -0.55
N CYS A 117 -14.68 5.24 0.53
CA CYS A 117 -14.40 6.67 0.41
C CYS A 117 -12.99 6.89 -0.16
N ASN A 118 -12.93 7.35 -1.42
CA ASN A 118 -11.67 7.61 -2.14
C ASN A 118 -10.72 6.39 -2.29
N THR A 119 -11.26 5.20 -2.12
CA THR A 119 -10.56 3.93 -2.28
C THR A 119 -11.45 2.91 -2.97
N ALA A 120 -10.85 1.97 -3.71
CA ALA A 120 -11.55 0.83 -4.26
C ALA A 120 -10.60 -0.35 -4.40
N PHE A 121 -11.13 -1.58 -4.46
CA PHE A 121 -10.38 -2.71 -4.97
C PHE A 121 -11.13 -3.40 -6.11
N ASP A 122 -10.37 -4.09 -6.96
CA ASP A 122 -10.84 -4.98 -8.02
C ASP A 122 -9.98 -6.24 -7.95
N ALA A 123 -10.60 -7.37 -7.63
CA ALA A 123 -9.91 -8.64 -7.45
C ALA A 123 -10.62 -9.76 -8.22
N GLY A 124 -9.83 -10.72 -8.71
CA GLY A 124 -10.39 -11.82 -9.47
C GLY A 124 -9.36 -12.63 -10.23
N LEU A 125 -9.80 -13.11 -11.38
CA LEU A 125 -8.99 -13.89 -12.31
C LEU A 125 -8.82 -13.13 -13.62
N TYR A 126 -7.64 -13.27 -14.21
CA TYR A 126 -7.36 -12.74 -15.54
C TYR A 126 -6.47 -13.69 -16.35
N THR A 127 -6.50 -13.54 -17.64
CA THR A 127 -5.67 -14.28 -18.58
C THR A 127 -4.80 -13.29 -19.36
N PHE A 128 -3.50 -13.53 -19.39
CA PHE A 128 -2.56 -12.84 -20.26
C PHE A 128 -2.22 -13.68 -21.49
N THR A 129 -2.26 -13.04 -22.66
CA THR A 129 -1.70 -13.56 -23.90
C THR A 129 -0.43 -12.76 -24.22
N PHE A 130 0.64 -13.47 -24.54
CA PHE A 130 1.95 -12.89 -24.90
C PHE A 130 2.18 -13.07 -26.39
N ALA A 131 1.97 -12.04 -27.20
CA ALA A 131 1.98 -12.14 -28.66
C ALA A 131 3.35 -12.55 -29.22
N LYS A 132 4.47 -12.22 -28.54
CA LYS A 132 5.83 -12.62 -28.99
C LYS A 132 6.08 -14.12 -28.86
N THR A 133 5.52 -14.76 -27.84
CA THR A 133 5.82 -16.18 -27.54
C THR A 133 4.63 -17.11 -27.79
N GLY A 134 3.42 -16.57 -27.97
CA GLY A 134 2.18 -17.32 -28.02
C GLY A 134 1.73 -17.89 -26.65
N ALA A 135 2.46 -17.59 -25.56
CA ALA A 135 2.12 -18.08 -24.23
C ALA A 135 0.81 -17.49 -23.74
N ILE A 136 0.02 -18.33 -23.04
CA ILE A 136 -1.21 -17.94 -22.34
C ILE A 136 -1.02 -18.25 -20.87
N VAL A 137 -1.19 -17.26 -20.01
CA VAL A 137 -1.00 -17.38 -18.56
C VAL A 137 -2.24 -16.93 -17.83
N LYS A 138 -2.86 -17.84 -17.08
CA LYS A 138 -3.95 -17.54 -16.14
C LYS A 138 -3.38 -17.22 -14.77
N ALA A 139 -3.92 -16.18 -14.13
CA ALA A 139 -3.45 -15.75 -12.82
C ALA A 139 -4.59 -15.13 -12.00
N ARG A 140 -4.34 -15.00 -10.71
CA ARG A 140 -5.17 -14.27 -9.75
C ARG A 140 -4.61 -12.87 -9.60
N TYR A 141 -5.50 -11.89 -9.40
CA TYR A 141 -5.07 -10.51 -9.21
C TYR A 141 -5.85 -9.82 -8.11
N THR A 142 -5.23 -8.77 -7.58
CA THR A 142 -5.88 -7.73 -6.78
C THR A 142 -5.26 -6.39 -7.13
N TYR A 143 -6.07 -5.48 -7.62
CA TYR A 143 -5.77 -4.06 -7.70
C TYR A 143 -6.43 -3.35 -6.54
N THR A 144 -5.69 -2.46 -5.86
CA THR A 144 -6.27 -1.48 -4.95
C THR A 144 -6.04 -0.10 -5.55
N TYR A 145 -7.06 0.72 -5.57
CA TYR A 145 -7.02 2.07 -6.13
C TYR A 145 -7.22 3.11 -5.04
N LYS A 146 -6.65 4.29 -5.25
CA LYS A 146 -6.89 5.49 -4.45
C LYS A 146 -7.17 6.67 -5.36
N TRP A 147 -8.15 7.49 -4.96
CA TRP A 147 -8.36 8.78 -5.57
C TRP A 147 -7.23 9.72 -5.15
N ASN A 148 -6.54 10.28 -6.11
CA ASN A 148 -5.40 11.16 -5.90
C ASN A 148 -5.40 12.28 -6.93
N ASN A 149 -5.53 13.54 -6.47
CA ASN A 149 -5.43 14.73 -7.31
C ASN A 149 -6.23 14.67 -8.62
N GLY A 150 -7.51 14.27 -8.52
CA GLY A 150 -8.41 14.28 -9.68
C GLY A 150 -8.42 12.99 -10.50
N GLN A 151 -7.73 11.93 -10.07
CA GLN A 151 -7.73 10.66 -10.78
C GLN A 151 -7.60 9.45 -9.85
N TRP A 152 -8.12 8.31 -10.28
CA TRP A 152 -7.88 7.02 -9.65
C TRP A 152 -6.54 6.45 -10.09
N LEU A 153 -5.67 6.11 -9.13
CA LEU A 153 -4.38 5.48 -9.35
C LEU A 153 -4.25 4.18 -8.56
N ILE A 154 -3.48 3.23 -9.09
CA ILE A 154 -3.17 1.96 -8.44
C ILE A 154 -2.28 2.25 -7.22
N SER A 155 -2.74 1.86 -6.02
CA SER A 155 -1.97 1.91 -4.78
C SER A 155 -1.33 0.56 -4.43
N SER A 156 -1.94 -0.54 -4.89
CA SER A 156 -1.36 -1.88 -4.80
C SER A 156 -1.80 -2.73 -5.99
N HIS A 157 -0.88 -3.49 -6.55
CA HIS A 157 -1.16 -4.50 -7.56
C HIS A 157 -0.46 -5.79 -7.17
N HIS A 158 -1.23 -6.80 -6.84
CA HIS A 158 -0.75 -8.16 -6.60
C HIS A 158 -1.22 -9.08 -7.71
N SER A 159 -0.31 -9.87 -8.22
CA SER A 159 -0.59 -10.95 -9.16
C SER A 159 0.08 -12.25 -8.70
N SER A 160 -0.62 -13.36 -8.81
CA SER A 160 -0.09 -14.68 -8.47
C SER A 160 -0.54 -15.74 -9.46
N ALA A 161 0.34 -16.70 -9.75
CA ALA A 161 0.01 -17.82 -10.61
C ALA A 161 -1.13 -18.67 -10.02
N MET A 162 -1.84 -19.39 -10.89
CA MET A 162 -2.81 -20.40 -10.45
C MET A 162 -2.06 -21.54 -9.75
N PRO A 163 -2.49 -21.95 -8.53
CA PRO A 163 -1.77 -22.97 -7.74
C PRO A 163 -1.99 -24.39 -8.27
N GLU A 164 -3.09 -24.60 -8.95
CA GLU A 164 -3.48 -25.93 -9.45
C GLU A 164 -3.32 -26.01 -10.97
N LYS A 165 -2.96 -27.20 -11.46
CA LYS A 165 -2.99 -27.47 -12.91
C LYS A 165 -4.46 -27.56 -13.32
N LEU A 166 -4.83 -26.74 -14.28
CA LEU A 166 -6.16 -26.75 -14.92
C LEU A 166 -6.22 -27.84 -15.98
#